data_9e0c4e177c98f2f55d6d598d23eae161
#
_entry.id   9e0c4e177c98f2f55d6d598d23eae161
#
_cell.length_a   1.000
_cell.length_b   1.000
_cell.length_c   1.000
_cell.angle_alpha   90.00
_cell.angle_beta   90.00
_cell.angle_gamma   90.00
#
_symmetry.space_group_name_H-M   'P 1'
#
loop_
_entity.id
_entity.type
_entity.pdbx_description
1 polymer ?
#
loop_
_entity_poly.entity_id
_entity_poly.type
_entity_poly.pdbx_seq_one_letter_code
_entity_poly.pdbx_strand_id
1 'polypeptide(L)'
;MRRGIASATIAMCNAAKFSGSLDLEHFGGALVCAPIHAGGYPRSLVRFAKQHRAFLERGPSAFVSVGLAIASRTTDGRAETLPIVEKFVKQTGWRPGRVELVAGALPYSKYNFLIRYIMRRIAAKEGGDVDTSRDYEYTDWNAVDRFASQFAADAVGNSIHQSS
;
A
#
# COMPACT_ATOMS: atom_id res chain seq x y z
N MET A 1 2.03 -19.63 31.17
CA MET A 1 1.42 -20.13 29.92
C MET A 1 1.97 -19.30 28.75
N ARG A 2 3.00 -19.75 28.05
CA ARG A 2 3.55 -19.06 26.87
C ARG A 2 2.56 -19.31 25.73
N ARG A 3 1.85 -18.28 25.29
CA ARG A 3 1.12 -18.33 24.01
C ARG A 3 2.17 -18.46 22.92
N GLY A 4 2.20 -19.62 22.26
CA GLY A 4 3.05 -19.82 21.10
C GLY A 4 2.66 -18.78 20.06
N ILE A 5 3.65 -18.02 19.60
CA ILE A 5 3.50 -17.13 18.45
C ILE A 5 3.29 -18.08 17.27
N ALA A 6 2.09 -18.09 16.70
CA ALA A 6 1.84 -18.83 15.49
C ALA A 6 2.76 -18.28 14.39
N SER A 7 3.60 -19.15 13.84
CA SER A 7 4.50 -18.79 12.74
C SER A 7 3.66 -18.53 11.49
N ALA A 8 3.69 -17.31 10.95
CA ALA A 8 3.02 -16.97 9.71
C ALA A 8 4.02 -17.08 8.54
N THR A 9 3.61 -17.71 7.46
CA THR A 9 4.36 -17.69 6.19
C THR A 9 3.93 -16.48 5.39
N ILE A 10 4.89 -15.63 5.00
CA ILE A 10 4.65 -14.46 4.17
C ILE A 10 5.17 -14.73 2.77
N ALA A 11 4.30 -14.60 1.76
CA ALA A 11 4.70 -14.57 0.35
C ALA A 11 4.53 -13.14 -0.19
N MET A 12 5.55 -12.64 -0.86
CA MET A 12 5.53 -11.33 -1.50
C MET A 12 5.56 -11.48 -3.01
N CYS A 13 4.63 -10.85 -3.70
CA CYS A 13 4.58 -10.87 -5.16
C CYS A 13 4.34 -9.49 -5.76
N ASN A 14 4.80 -9.31 -6.98
CA ASN A 14 4.52 -8.09 -7.76
C ASN A 14 3.26 -8.30 -8.60
N ALA A 15 2.21 -7.52 -8.35
CA ALA A 15 0.93 -7.62 -9.07
C ALA A 15 1.07 -7.44 -10.60
N ALA A 16 2.08 -6.73 -11.08
CA ALA A 16 2.34 -6.57 -12.52
C ALA A 16 2.94 -7.82 -13.16
N LYS A 17 3.59 -8.67 -12.36
CA LYS A 17 4.28 -9.90 -12.80
C LYS A 17 3.60 -11.16 -12.26
N PHE A 18 2.41 -11.01 -11.67
CA PHE A 18 1.68 -12.14 -11.11
C PHE A 18 1.20 -13.05 -12.22
N SER A 19 1.75 -14.27 -12.28
CA SER A 19 1.48 -15.27 -13.33
C SER A 19 0.51 -16.38 -12.88
N GLY A 20 -0.09 -16.26 -11.70
CA GLY A 20 -0.94 -17.31 -11.14
C GLY A 20 -0.17 -18.51 -10.56
N SER A 21 1.16 -18.44 -10.49
CA SER A 21 1.98 -19.52 -9.93
C SER A 21 1.90 -19.65 -8.40
N LEU A 22 1.35 -18.64 -7.73
CA LEU A 22 1.11 -18.66 -6.28
C LEU A 22 -0.30 -19.15 -6.02
N ASP A 23 -0.43 -20.23 -5.28
CA ASP A 23 -1.73 -20.72 -4.84
C ASP A 23 -2.29 -19.82 -3.72
N LEU A 24 -3.19 -18.92 -4.13
CA LEU A 24 -3.77 -17.94 -3.21
C LEU A 24 -4.66 -18.58 -2.14
N GLU A 25 -5.17 -19.79 -2.37
CA GLU A 25 -6.08 -20.49 -1.46
C GLU A 25 -5.43 -20.81 -0.11
N HIS A 26 -4.10 -20.95 -0.09
CA HIS A 26 -3.33 -21.24 1.12
C HIS A 26 -3.05 -20.03 2.03
N PHE A 27 -3.47 -18.81 1.61
CA PHE A 27 -3.22 -17.61 2.41
C PHE A 27 -4.47 -17.16 3.16
N GLY A 28 -4.30 -16.93 4.47
CA GLY A 28 -5.37 -16.48 5.36
C GLY A 28 -5.72 -14.99 5.26
N GLY A 29 -4.92 -14.20 4.55
CA GLY A 29 -5.15 -12.77 4.36
C GLY A 29 -4.26 -12.16 3.27
N ALA A 30 -4.59 -10.95 2.83
CA ALA A 30 -3.87 -10.25 1.76
C ALA A 30 -3.64 -8.78 2.11
N LEU A 31 -2.38 -8.34 2.05
CA LEU A 31 -2.01 -6.93 2.14
C LEU A 31 -1.52 -6.48 0.76
N VAL A 32 -2.20 -5.51 0.20
CA VAL A 32 -1.85 -4.91 -1.10
C VAL A 32 -1.28 -3.52 -0.87
N CYS A 33 -0.08 -3.27 -1.39
CA CYS A 33 0.59 -1.97 -1.27
C CYS A 33 0.84 -1.39 -2.66
N ALA A 34 0.54 -0.10 -2.84
CA ALA A 34 0.79 0.55 -4.12
C ALA A 34 1.05 2.06 -3.98
N PRO A 35 1.99 2.59 -4.78
CA PRO A 35 2.20 4.03 -4.89
C PRO A 35 1.14 4.67 -5.79
N ILE A 36 0.79 5.91 -5.44
CA ILE A 36 -0.03 6.77 -6.29
C ILE A 36 0.85 7.34 -7.41
N HIS A 37 0.39 7.18 -8.65
CA HIS A 37 1.00 7.79 -9.83
C HIS A 37 -0.05 8.58 -10.61
N ALA A 38 0.22 9.86 -10.87
CA ALA A 38 -0.66 10.73 -11.66
C ALA A 38 -2.16 10.65 -11.22
N GLY A 39 -2.42 10.68 -9.91
CA GLY A 39 -3.76 10.65 -9.35
C GLY A 39 -4.49 9.31 -9.45
N GLY A 40 -3.76 8.21 -9.54
CA GLY A 40 -4.33 6.87 -9.58
C GLY A 40 -3.33 5.77 -9.27
N TYR A 41 -3.72 4.52 -9.51
CA TYR A 41 -2.88 3.34 -9.32
C TYR A 41 -2.54 2.65 -10.63
N PRO A 42 -1.44 1.85 -10.71
CA PRO A 42 -1.06 1.14 -11.91
C PRO A 42 -2.18 0.25 -12.45
N ARG A 43 -2.34 0.22 -13.77
CA ARG A 43 -3.38 -0.61 -14.44
C ARG A 43 -3.23 -2.10 -14.12
N SER A 44 -2.00 -2.58 -13.90
CA SER A 44 -1.72 -3.95 -13.47
C SER A 44 -2.34 -4.27 -12.12
N LEU A 45 -2.26 -3.33 -11.16
CA LEU A 45 -2.89 -3.50 -9.86
C LEU A 45 -4.43 -3.51 -9.97
N VAL A 46 -5.01 -2.60 -10.76
CA VAL A 46 -6.46 -2.58 -11.00
C VAL A 46 -6.93 -3.92 -11.59
N ARG A 47 -6.19 -4.44 -12.56
CA ARG A 47 -6.49 -5.76 -13.16
C ARG A 47 -6.38 -6.87 -12.13
N PHE A 48 -5.28 -6.92 -11.38
CA PHE A 48 -5.07 -7.90 -10.31
C PHE A 48 -6.22 -7.89 -9.30
N ALA A 49 -6.57 -6.71 -8.76
CA ALA A 49 -7.64 -6.60 -7.79
C ALA A 49 -9.00 -7.04 -8.33
N LYS A 50 -9.31 -6.76 -9.60
CA LYS A 50 -10.52 -7.27 -10.25
C LYS A 50 -10.52 -8.78 -10.40
N GLN A 51 -9.43 -9.35 -10.89
CA GLN A 51 -9.32 -10.80 -11.18
C GLN A 51 -9.34 -11.64 -9.91
N HIS A 52 -8.74 -11.13 -8.82
CA HIS A 52 -8.60 -11.85 -7.55
C HIS A 52 -9.50 -11.30 -6.44
N ARG A 53 -10.59 -10.59 -6.81
CA ARG A 53 -11.49 -9.97 -5.84
C ARG A 53 -12.05 -10.97 -4.83
N ALA A 54 -12.49 -12.14 -5.28
CA ALA A 54 -13.03 -13.16 -4.41
C ALA A 54 -12.03 -13.61 -3.32
N PHE A 55 -10.76 -13.78 -3.69
CA PHE A 55 -9.70 -14.06 -2.73
C PHE A 55 -9.47 -12.89 -1.77
N LEU A 56 -9.38 -11.65 -2.29
CA LEU A 56 -9.15 -10.45 -1.49
C LEU A 56 -10.29 -10.15 -0.50
N GLU A 57 -11.50 -10.65 -0.74
CA GLU A 57 -12.68 -10.45 0.12
C GLU A 57 -12.99 -11.67 1.00
N ARG A 58 -12.32 -12.81 0.81
CA ARG A 58 -12.56 -14.04 1.58
C ARG A 58 -12.09 -13.93 3.03
N GLY A 59 -11.01 -13.23 3.29
CA GLY A 59 -10.39 -13.08 4.60
C GLY A 59 -9.94 -11.66 4.89
N PRO A 60 -9.18 -11.46 5.96
CA PRO A 60 -8.59 -10.17 6.28
C PRO A 60 -7.82 -9.61 5.09
N SER A 61 -8.19 -8.41 4.67
CA SER A 61 -7.49 -7.73 3.59
C SER A 61 -7.22 -6.27 3.92
N ALA A 62 -6.08 -5.77 3.46
CA ALA A 62 -5.69 -4.38 3.67
C ALA A 62 -5.12 -3.77 2.40
N PHE A 63 -5.35 -2.48 2.23
CA PHE A 63 -4.78 -1.68 1.17
C PHE A 63 -3.92 -0.56 1.74
N VAL A 64 -2.63 -0.56 1.41
CA VAL A 64 -1.68 0.49 1.77
C VAL A 64 -1.45 1.38 0.55
N SER A 65 -1.95 2.60 0.63
CA SER A 65 -1.76 3.63 -0.39
C SER A 65 -0.57 4.50 -0.03
N VAL A 66 0.44 4.53 -0.89
CA VAL A 66 1.64 5.33 -0.67
C VAL A 66 1.62 6.57 -1.55
N GLY A 67 1.70 7.75 -0.95
CA GLY A 67 1.64 9.00 -1.69
C GLY A 67 2.38 10.14 -1.04
N LEU A 68 3.03 10.99 -1.85
CA LEU A 68 3.76 12.15 -1.35
C LEU A 68 2.83 13.19 -0.70
N ALA A 69 1.59 13.34 -1.20
CA ALA A 69 0.61 14.26 -0.65
C ALA A 69 0.32 14.02 0.85
N ILE A 70 0.48 12.77 1.33
CA ILE A 70 0.30 12.44 2.76
C ILE A 70 1.30 13.19 3.66
N ALA A 71 2.47 13.56 3.13
CA ALA A 71 3.48 14.37 3.82
C ALA A 71 3.29 15.88 3.60
N SER A 72 2.21 16.31 2.94
CA SER A 72 1.98 17.73 2.64
C SER A 72 1.93 18.56 3.93
N ARG A 73 2.59 19.73 3.85
CA ARG A 73 2.57 20.74 4.91
C ARG A 73 1.61 21.89 4.58
N THR A 74 1.05 21.90 3.39
CA THR A 74 0.21 23.00 2.86
C THR A 74 -1.26 22.60 2.72
N THR A 75 -1.55 21.31 2.62
CA THR A 75 -2.89 20.78 2.40
C THR A 75 -3.14 19.58 3.30
N ASP A 76 -4.42 19.19 3.44
CA ASP A 76 -4.77 17.91 4.07
C ASP A 76 -4.53 16.77 3.08
N GLY A 77 -3.33 16.20 3.11
CA GLY A 77 -2.93 15.12 2.22
C GLY A 77 -3.79 13.85 2.35
N ARG A 78 -4.42 13.65 3.51
CA ARG A 78 -5.39 12.54 3.67
C ARG A 78 -6.67 12.84 2.90
N ALA A 79 -7.22 14.03 3.02
CA ALA A 79 -8.41 14.45 2.28
C ALA A 79 -8.19 14.42 0.77
N GLU A 80 -6.99 14.76 0.29
CA GLU A 80 -6.64 14.66 -1.14
C GLU A 80 -6.46 13.21 -1.62
N THR A 81 -5.98 12.32 -0.77
CA THR A 81 -5.68 10.93 -1.13
C THR A 81 -6.91 10.03 -1.09
N LEU A 82 -7.83 10.23 -0.15
CA LEU A 82 -9.02 9.40 0.01
C LEU A 82 -9.87 9.27 -1.26
N PRO A 83 -10.16 10.33 -2.04
CA PRO A 83 -10.90 10.21 -3.29
C PRO A 83 -10.23 9.31 -4.33
N ILE A 84 -8.88 9.25 -4.33
CA ILE A 84 -8.11 8.37 -5.22
C ILE A 84 -8.31 6.90 -4.82
N VAL A 85 -8.28 6.62 -3.51
CA VAL A 85 -8.58 5.29 -2.96
C VAL A 85 -10.03 4.88 -3.26
N GLU A 86 -10.99 5.76 -3.03
CA GLU A 86 -12.41 5.51 -3.31
C GLU A 86 -12.65 5.20 -4.79
N LYS A 87 -12.02 5.97 -5.68
CA LYS A 87 -12.06 5.68 -7.12
C LYS A 87 -11.52 4.30 -7.45
N PHE A 88 -10.41 3.89 -6.83
CA PHE A 88 -9.83 2.55 -7.00
C PHE A 88 -10.77 1.45 -6.50
N VAL A 89 -11.33 1.60 -5.30
CA VAL A 89 -12.33 0.69 -4.72
C VAL A 89 -13.54 0.56 -5.65
N LYS A 90 -14.10 1.68 -6.11
CA LYS A 90 -15.23 1.70 -7.06
C LYS A 90 -14.87 1.03 -8.38
N GLN A 91 -13.66 1.27 -8.90
CA GLN A 91 -13.21 0.73 -10.18
C GLN A 91 -12.96 -0.79 -10.11
N THR A 92 -12.46 -1.30 -9.00
CA THR A 92 -12.10 -2.71 -8.84
C THR A 92 -13.24 -3.56 -8.28
N GLY A 93 -14.16 -2.94 -7.54
CA GLY A 93 -15.18 -3.61 -6.75
C GLY A 93 -14.66 -4.23 -5.46
N TRP A 94 -13.32 -4.28 -5.26
CA TRP A 94 -12.72 -4.79 -4.03
C TRP A 94 -12.86 -3.77 -2.89
N ARG A 95 -13.35 -4.24 -1.75
CA ARG A 95 -13.49 -3.45 -0.52
C ARG A 95 -12.50 -3.98 0.52
N PRO A 96 -11.31 -3.38 0.64
CA PRO A 96 -10.35 -3.79 1.67
C PRO A 96 -10.94 -3.57 3.07
N GLY A 97 -10.72 -4.52 3.96
CA GLY A 97 -11.15 -4.41 5.35
C GLY A 97 -10.44 -3.26 6.11
N ARG A 98 -9.25 -2.92 5.67
CA ARG A 98 -8.47 -1.78 6.20
C ARG A 98 -7.81 -1.00 5.06
N VAL A 99 -7.72 0.32 5.22
CA VAL A 99 -6.95 1.21 4.34
C VAL A 99 -5.97 2.00 5.19
N GLU A 100 -4.70 1.96 4.82
CA GLU A 100 -3.65 2.78 5.41
C GLU A 100 -3.06 3.73 4.38
N LEU A 101 -2.91 5.00 4.77
CA LEU A 101 -2.33 6.03 3.93
C LEU A 101 -0.94 6.35 4.47
N VAL A 102 0.06 6.08 3.67
CA VAL A 102 1.48 6.19 4.06
C VAL A 102 2.16 7.25 3.21
N ALA A 103 2.89 8.15 3.86
CA ALA A 103 3.79 9.05 3.15
C ALA A 103 4.91 8.23 2.50
N GLY A 104 5.28 8.62 1.30
CA GLY A 104 6.38 7.99 0.58
C GLY A 104 7.70 8.71 0.78
N ALA A 105 8.69 8.32 -0.03
CA ALA A 105 10.00 8.95 -0.11
C ALA A 105 10.19 9.71 -1.41
N LEU A 106 11.11 10.68 -1.40
CA LEU A 106 11.62 11.37 -2.58
C LEU A 106 13.08 10.95 -2.83
N PRO A 107 13.33 9.82 -3.49
CA PRO A 107 14.69 9.36 -3.78
C PRO A 107 15.27 10.11 -4.99
N TYR A 108 15.60 11.39 -4.82
CA TYR A 108 16.16 12.23 -5.88
C TYR A 108 17.43 11.65 -6.52
N SER A 109 18.23 10.92 -5.75
CA SER A 109 19.43 10.22 -6.22
C SER A 109 19.13 9.18 -7.30
N LYS A 110 17.93 8.60 -7.31
CA LYS A 110 17.48 7.55 -8.25
C LYS A 110 16.76 8.12 -9.47
N TYR A 111 16.51 9.43 -9.52
CA TYR A 111 15.79 10.06 -10.60
C TYR A 111 16.75 10.59 -11.68
N ASN A 112 16.38 10.41 -12.96
CA ASN A 112 17.02 11.14 -14.04
C ASN A 112 16.68 12.64 -13.95
N PHE A 113 17.40 13.47 -14.71
CA PHE A 113 17.26 14.93 -14.66
C PHE A 113 15.80 15.40 -14.85
N LEU A 114 15.07 14.84 -15.80
CA LEU A 114 13.69 15.26 -16.10
C LEU A 114 12.73 14.89 -14.97
N ILE A 115 12.80 13.66 -14.45
CA ILE A 115 11.97 13.20 -13.34
C ILE A 115 12.30 14.00 -12.08
N ARG A 116 13.57 14.25 -11.81
CA ARG A 116 14.04 15.10 -10.69
C ARG A 116 13.42 16.48 -10.74
N TYR A 117 13.41 17.12 -11.92
CA TYR A 117 12.79 18.43 -12.10
C TYR A 117 11.27 18.40 -11.82
N ILE A 118 10.55 17.42 -12.36
CA ILE A 118 9.10 17.25 -12.14
C ILE A 118 8.82 17.02 -10.66
N MET A 119 9.54 16.11 -10.01
CA MET A 119 9.34 15.79 -8.59
C MET A 119 9.65 16.97 -7.68
N ARG A 120 10.68 17.77 -8.01
CA ARG A 120 10.95 19.03 -7.31
C ARG A 120 9.77 20.00 -7.40
N ARG A 121 9.12 20.12 -8.58
CA ARG A 121 7.94 20.99 -8.76
C ARG A 121 6.74 20.50 -7.94
N ILE A 122 6.53 19.18 -7.88
CA ILE A 122 5.48 18.57 -7.05
C ILE A 122 5.78 18.82 -5.58
N ALA A 123 7.00 18.55 -5.12
CA ALA A 123 7.40 18.78 -3.74
C ALA A 123 7.23 20.24 -3.32
N ALA A 124 7.63 21.20 -4.19
CA ALA A 124 7.44 22.63 -3.93
C ALA A 124 5.96 23.00 -3.75
N LYS A 125 5.07 22.41 -4.56
CA LYS A 125 3.62 22.64 -4.44
C LYS A 125 3.07 22.14 -3.09
N GLU A 126 3.56 21.00 -2.62
CA GLU A 126 3.13 20.37 -1.35
C GLU A 126 3.87 20.93 -0.12
N GLY A 127 4.68 22.01 -0.29
CA GLY A 127 5.49 22.56 0.81
C GLY A 127 6.59 21.64 1.31
N GLY A 128 6.98 20.67 0.50
CA GLY A 128 8.02 19.69 0.80
C GLY A 128 9.43 20.15 0.42
N ASP A 129 10.38 19.23 0.61
CA ASP A 129 11.79 19.50 0.41
C ASP A 129 12.18 19.54 -1.08
N VAL A 130 12.80 20.63 -1.52
CA VAL A 130 13.14 20.89 -2.93
C VAL A 130 14.63 20.79 -3.24
N ASP A 131 15.48 20.53 -2.25
CA ASP A 131 16.89 20.26 -2.45
C ASP A 131 17.07 18.88 -3.07
N THR A 132 17.46 18.83 -4.33
CA THR A 132 17.58 17.59 -5.10
C THR A 132 18.95 16.91 -4.95
N SER A 133 19.81 17.41 -4.06
CA SER A 133 21.14 16.82 -3.80
C SER A 133 21.08 15.60 -2.86
N ARG A 134 19.97 15.40 -2.18
CA ARG A 134 19.76 14.33 -1.22
C ARG A 134 18.36 13.71 -1.34
N ASP A 135 18.21 12.53 -0.76
CA ASP A 135 16.93 11.81 -0.66
C ASP A 135 16.18 12.25 0.61
N TYR A 136 14.86 12.17 0.55
CA TYR A 136 13.98 12.46 1.69
C TYR A 136 13.06 11.29 1.95
N GLU A 137 12.94 10.92 3.23
CA GLU A 137 12.03 9.90 3.71
C GLU A 137 10.97 10.54 4.60
N TYR A 138 9.69 10.37 4.25
CA TYR A 138 8.56 10.90 5.02
C TYR A 138 7.72 9.81 5.68
N THR A 139 8.08 8.55 5.48
CA THR A 139 7.35 7.40 6.02
C THR A 139 7.49 7.34 7.53
N ASP A 140 6.37 7.30 8.25
CA ASP A 140 6.35 6.92 9.66
C ASP A 140 6.45 5.39 9.77
N TRP A 141 7.67 4.89 9.85
CA TRP A 141 7.94 3.46 9.95
C TRP A 141 7.34 2.82 11.19
N ASN A 142 7.21 3.56 12.31
CA ASN A 142 6.56 3.04 13.51
C ASN A 142 5.05 2.84 13.29
N ALA A 143 4.40 3.72 12.54
CA ALA A 143 2.99 3.54 12.16
C ALA A 143 2.84 2.33 11.21
N VAL A 144 3.74 2.17 10.25
CA VAL A 144 3.75 1.03 9.31
C VAL A 144 3.93 -0.29 10.09
N ASP A 145 4.86 -0.35 11.04
CA ASP A 145 5.10 -1.55 11.85
C ASP A 145 3.88 -1.91 12.72
N ARG A 146 3.25 -0.91 13.36
CA ARG A 146 2.02 -1.13 14.11
C ARG A 146 0.90 -1.67 13.23
N PHE A 147 0.70 -1.08 12.06
CA PHE A 147 -0.30 -1.51 11.10
C PHE A 147 -0.04 -2.94 10.62
N ALA A 148 1.19 -3.25 10.22
CA ALA A 148 1.58 -4.59 9.75
C ALA A 148 1.40 -5.65 10.83
N SER A 149 1.78 -5.35 12.07
CA SER A 149 1.63 -6.26 13.21
C SER A 149 0.17 -6.55 13.53
N GLN A 150 -0.68 -5.53 13.50
CA GLN A 150 -2.12 -5.68 13.71
C GLN A 150 -2.76 -6.52 12.59
N PHE A 151 -2.39 -6.22 11.33
CA PHE A 151 -2.89 -6.98 10.19
C PHE A 151 -2.47 -8.45 10.24
N ALA A 152 -1.21 -8.74 10.59
CA ALA A 152 -0.72 -10.10 10.74
C ALA A 152 -1.48 -10.87 11.83
N ALA A 153 -1.78 -10.24 12.96
CA ALA A 153 -2.58 -10.84 14.03
C ALA A 153 -4.00 -11.20 13.54
N ASP A 154 -4.65 -10.32 12.79
CA ASP A 154 -5.98 -10.57 12.22
C ASP A 154 -5.94 -11.74 11.21
N ALA A 155 -4.94 -11.78 10.34
CA ALA A 155 -4.79 -12.83 9.34
C ALA A 155 -4.56 -14.20 9.96
N VAL A 156 -3.74 -14.28 11.02
CA VAL A 156 -3.50 -15.53 11.76
C VAL A 156 -4.75 -15.97 12.52
N GLY A 157 -5.44 -15.04 13.18
CA GLY A 157 -6.67 -15.34 13.92
C GLY A 157 -7.76 -15.93 13.02
N ASN A 158 -7.91 -15.42 11.80
CA ASN A 158 -8.89 -15.94 10.84
C ASN A 158 -8.55 -17.34 10.32
N SER A 159 -7.27 -17.65 10.13
CA SER A 159 -6.84 -18.98 9.67
C SER A 159 -7.19 -20.11 10.67
N ILE A 160 -7.17 -19.81 11.97
CA ILE A 160 -7.52 -20.77 13.03
C ILE A 160 -9.02 -21.11 13.01
N HIS A 161 -9.88 -20.13 12.67
CA HIS A 161 -11.34 -20.32 12.64
C HIS A 161 -11.83 -21.08 11.40
N GLN A 162 -11.06 -21.12 10.31
CA GLN A 162 -11.41 -21.85 9.09
C GLN A 162 -10.98 -23.34 9.14
N SER A 163 -10.18 -23.72 10.13
CA SER A 163 -9.65 -25.08 10.29
C SER A 163 -10.42 -25.90 11.36
N SER A 164 -11.48 -25.34 11.92
CA SER A 164 -12.39 -25.98 12.89
C SER A 164 -13.75 -26.25 12.28
#